data_3dcda37442823f7c389b2b1e638293a4
#
_entry.id   3dcda37442823f7c389b2b1e638293a4
#
_cell.length_a   1.000
_cell.length_b   1.000
_cell.length_c   1.000
_cell.angle_alpha   90.00
_cell.angle_beta   90.00
_cell.angle_gamma   90.00
#
_symmetry.space_group_name_H-M   'P 1'
#
loop_
_entity.id
_entity.type
_entity.pdbx_description
1 polymer ?
#
loop_
_entity_poly.entity_id
_entity_poly.type
_entity_poly.pdbx_seq_one_letter_code
_entity_poly.pdbx_strand_id
1 'polypeptide(L)'
;MDRLLSMEVFVAVVELGSLTAAAARHEMSPAMAAKHIKGLEARLGLRLMNRTTRRQSLTEAGQAYFARCKVILSDIRDAEQGAEAMRAAPRGHLRITSTVTFGSFALAPAIADYLSEYPDVSVDLALSDAVEDVVASRYDLAVRIGEPADSSLVARKIGRYQMIICAAPAYLQRHGTPETASDLARHQCLDFSYWNRRTGWRLNAENGGAAYPAGRFVSNNGQALRQAALAGFGIVLQPELLLAEDVRAGRLVPILESAWPVARPITLLYPKDRKALPKLTTFVEFMVQRFARAAR
;
A
#
# COMPACT_ATOMS: atom_id res chain seq x y z
N MET A 1 -8.62 -16.22 39.46
CA MET A 1 -9.33 -15.15 38.77
C MET A 1 -8.64 -14.99 37.43
N ASP A 2 -9.39 -15.03 36.35
CA ASP A 2 -8.84 -14.88 34.98
C ASP A 2 -8.17 -13.50 34.83
N ARG A 3 -6.93 -13.53 34.36
CA ARG A 3 -6.09 -12.32 34.21
C ARG A 3 -6.57 -11.46 33.08
N LEU A 4 -6.91 -12.09 31.96
CA LEU A 4 -7.35 -11.41 30.75
C LEU A 4 -8.67 -10.68 31.00
N LEU A 5 -9.66 -11.41 31.50
CA LEU A 5 -10.95 -10.83 31.89
C LEU A 5 -10.79 -9.69 32.92
N SER A 6 -9.84 -9.81 33.86
CA SER A 6 -9.58 -8.73 34.81
C SER A 6 -9.01 -7.48 34.16
N MET A 7 -8.18 -7.62 33.10
CA MET A 7 -7.68 -6.49 32.31
C MET A 7 -8.80 -5.87 31.46
N GLU A 8 -9.66 -6.68 30.86
CA GLU A 8 -10.83 -6.21 30.10
C GLU A 8 -11.79 -5.42 30.96
N VAL A 9 -12.14 -5.94 32.15
CA VAL A 9 -12.99 -5.25 33.11
C VAL A 9 -12.38 -3.92 33.55
N PHE A 10 -11.07 -3.89 33.82
CA PHE A 10 -10.37 -2.65 34.17
C PHE A 10 -10.43 -1.62 33.04
N VAL A 11 -10.15 -2.03 31.80
CA VAL A 11 -10.24 -1.13 30.62
C VAL A 11 -11.67 -0.63 30.45
N ALA A 12 -12.68 -1.49 30.56
CA ALA A 12 -14.08 -1.12 30.44
C ALA A 12 -14.52 -0.10 31.52
N VAL A 13 -14.06 -0.28 32.77
CA VAL A 13 -14.35 0.68 33.85
C VAL A 13 -13.77 2.07 33.54
N VAL A 14 -12.57 2.12 33.01
CA VAL A 14 -11.91 3.39 32.64
C VAL A 14 -12.62 4.07 31.47
N GLU A 15 -12.93 3.30 30.42
CA GLU A 15 -13.57 3.83 29.20
C GLU A 15 -15.02 4.29 29.42
N LEU A 16 -15.78 3.54 30.21
CA LEU A 16 -17.18 3.85 30.51
C LEU A 16 -17.34 4.80 31.70
N GLY A 17 -16.26 5.04 32.47
CA GLY A 17 -16.31 5.89 33.66
C GLY A 17 -17.20 5.34 34.79
N SER A 18 -17.66 4.09 34.70
CA SER A 18 -18.64 3.50 35.60
C SER A 18 -18.39 2.00 35.82
N LEU A 19 -18.23 1.61 37.08
CA LEU A 19 -18.10 0.20 37.47
C LEU A 19 -19.37 -0.60 37.13
N THR A 20 -20.55 0.00 37.29
CA THR A 20 -21.84 -0.63 36.98
C THR A 20 -21.99 -0.86 35.46
N ALA A 21 -21.61 0.13 34.65
CA ALA A 21 -21.67 0.00 33.20
C ALA A 21 -20.67 -1.05 32.67
N ALA A 22 -19.46 -1.09 33.24
CA ALA A 22 -18.47 -2.12 32.91
C ALA A 22 -18.92 -3.53 33.33
N ALA A 23 -19.53 -3.64 34.49
CA ALA A 23 -20.10 -4.92 34.98
C ALA A 23 -21.21 -5.42 34.04
N ALA A 24 -22.12 -4.54 33.59
CA ALA A 24 -23.17 -4.86 32.64
C ALA A 24 -22.59 -5.32 31.28
N ARG A 25 -21.55 -4.65 30.79
CA ARG A 25 -20.86 -5.01 29.54
C ARG A 25 -20.28 -6.41 29.55
N HIS A 26 -19.83 -6.87 30.73
CA HIS A 26 -19.21 -8.19 30.92
C HIS A 26 -20.16 -9.20 31.60
N GLU A 27 -21.46 -8.94 31.61
CA GLU A 27 -22.52 -9.81 32.18
C GLU A 27 -22.24 -10.27 33.61
N MET A 28 -21.69 -9.37 34.44
CA MET A 28 -21.36 -9.67 35.84
C MET A 28 -21.95 -8.65 36.81
N SER A 29 -21.91 -8.97 38.11
CA SER A 29 -22.32 -8.01 39.15
C SER A 29 -21.25 -6.92 39.37
N PRO A 30 -21.64 -5.70 39.80
CA PRO A 30 -20.68 -4.65 40.17
C PRO A 30 -19.68 -5.08 41.25
N ALA A 31 -20.10 -5.92 42.19
CA ALA A 31 -19.22 -6.49 43.20
C ALA A 31 -18.14 -7.39 42.61
N MET A 32 -18.50 -8.14 41.55
CA MET A 32 -17.57 -9.00 40.82
C MET A 32 -16.56 -8.18 40.03
N ALA A 33 -17.00 -7.15 39.31
CA ALA A 33 -16.13 -6.21 38.60
C ALA A 33 -15.14 -5.53 39.58
N ALA A 34 -15.60 -5.09 40.75
CA ALA A 34 -14.73 -4.53 41.79
C ALA A 34 -13.69 -5.57 42.30
N LYS A 35 -14.07 -6.84 42.39
CA LYS A 35 -13.17 -7.93 42.80
C LYS A 35 -12.08 -8.17 41.72
N HIS A 36 -12.39 -8.08 40.43
CA HIS A 36 -11.42 -8.16 39.34
C HIS A 36 -10.38 -7.04 39.44
N ILE A 37 -10.80 -5.79 39.66
CA ILE A 37 -9.87 -4.67 39.83
C ILE A 37 -8.98 -4.84 41.05
N LYS A 38 -9.56 -5.20 42.22
CA LYS A 38 -8.78 -5.49 43.45
C LYS A 38 -7.76 -6.61 43.21
N GLY A 39 -8.15 -7.65 42.46
CA GLY A 39 -7.24 -8.75 42.11
C GLY A 39 -6.06 -8.32 41.25
N LEU A 40 -6.26 -7.40 40.31
CA LEU A 40 -5.18 -6.78 39.54
C LEU A 40 -4.26 -5.94 40.44
N GLU A 41 -4.81 -5.05 41.24
CA GLU A 41 -4.05 -4.18 42.16
C GLU A 41 -3.21 -5.03 43.15
N ALA A 42 -3.79 -6.06 43.74
CA ALA A 42 -3.10 -6.96 44.63
C ALA A 42 -1.93 -7.71 43.96
N ARG A 43 -2.11 -8.15 42.71
CA ARG A 43 -1.08 -8.81 41.91
C ARG A 43 0.06 -7.89 41.54
N LEU A 44 -0.26 -6.65 41.19
CA LEU A 44 0.74 -5.66 40.77
C LEU A 44 1.43 -4.98 41.96
N GLY A 45 0.87 -5.10 43.14
CA GLY A 45 1.36 -4.40 44.34
C GLY A 45 1.14 -2.88 44.26
N LEU A 46 0.29 -2.43 43.36
CA LEU A 46 0.05 -0.99 43.06
C LEU A 46 -1.45 -0.71 43.01
N ARG A 47 -1.85 0.48 43.43
CA ARG A 47 -3.21 0.98 43.17
C ARG A 47 -3.31 1.54 41.76
N LEU A 48 -4.33 1.09 41.03
CA LEU A 48 -4.63 1.55 39.68
C LEU A 48 -5.70 2.65 39.66
N MET A 49 -6.59 2.64 40.66
CA MET A 49 -7.72 3.59 40.73
C MET A 49 -7.75 4.31 42.09
N ASN A 50 -8.04 5.61 42.04
CA ASN A 50 -8.32 6.42 43.23
C ASN A 50 -9.74 6.12 43.74
N ARG A 51 -9.87 5.82 45.01
CA ARG A 51 -11.17 5.58 45.67
C ARG A 51 -11.72 6.90 46.21
N THR A 52 -12.45 7.65 45.39
CA THR A 52 -13.30 8.70 45.88
C THR A 52 -14.77 8.38 45.53
N THR A 53 -15.67 8.64 46.41
CA THR A 53 -17.11 8.29 46.30
C THR A 53 -17.85 9.06 45.19
N ARG A 54 -17.25 10.06 44.56
CA ARG A 54 -17.86 10.94 43.54
C ARG A 54 -17.28 10.87 42.13
N ARG A 55 -16.03 10.43 41.93
CA ARG A 55 -15.46 10.23 40.61
C ARG A 55 -14.39 9.14 40.65
N GLN A 56 -14.44 8.21 39.71
CA GLN A 56 -13.36 7.26 39.50
C GLN A 56 -12.27 7.94 38.65
N SER A 57 -11.07 8.02 39.19
CA SER A 57 -9.90 8.52 38.46
C SER A 57 -8.77 7.51 38.54
N LEU A 58 -7.94 7.48 37.52
CA LEU A 58 -6.74 6.65 37.48
C LEU A 58 -5.64 7.25 38.38
N THR A 59 -4.82 6.40 38.96
CA THR A 59 -3.49 6.79 39.45
C THR A 59 -2.53 6.90 38.28
N GLU A 60 -1.33 7.48 38.47
CA GLU A 60 -0.27 7.49 37.46
C GLU A 60 0.06 6.08 36.98
N ALA A 61 0.23 5.14 37.92
CA ALA A 61 0.43 3.71 37.63
C ALA A 61 -0.76 3.10 36.87
N GLY A 62 -2.00 3.51 37.23
CA GLY A 62 -3.23 3.11 36.53
C GLY A 62 -3.27 3.60 35.09
N GLN A 63 -2.82 4.81 34.81
CA GLN A 63 -2.78 5.38 33.48
C GLN A 63 -1.79 4.65 32.57
N ALA A 64 -0.58 4.40 33.09
CA ALA A 64 0.44 3.61 32.39
C ALA A 64 -0.04 2.18 32.12
N TYR A 65 -0.65 1.53 33.12
CA TYR A 65 -1.17 0.18 32.99
C TYR A 65 -2.36 0.09 32.04
N PHE A 66 -3.26 1.08 32.04
CA PHE A 66 -4.39 1.17 31.11
C PHE A 66 -3.91 1.23 29.64
N ALA A 67 -2.92 2.08 29.33
CA ALA A 67 -2.36 2.16 27.99
C ALA A 67 -1.78 0.81 27.52
N ARG A 68 -1.06 0.10 28.43
CA ARG A 68 -0.51 -1.23 28.10
C ARG A 68 -1.58 -2.31 27.97
N CYS A 69 -2.62 -2.29 28.79
CA CYS A 69 -3.75 -3.22 28.66
C CYS A 69 -4.44 -3.07 27.29
N LYS A 70 -4.65 -1.85 26.81
CA LYS A 70 -5.25 -1.63 25.47
C LYS A 70 -4.43 -2.28 24.36
N VAL A 71 -3.11 -2.15 24.39
CA VAL A 71 -2.23 -2.79 23.40
C VAL A 71 -2.32 -4.31 23.50
N ILE A 72 -2.16 -4.88 24.70
CA ILE A 72 -2.20 -6.34 24.91
C ILE A 72 -3.56 -6.92 24.46
N LEU A 73 -4.66 -6.31 24.84
CA LEU A 73 -6.01 -6.75 24.45
C LEU A 73 -6.27 -6.59 22.93
N SER A 74 -5.62 -5.63 22.28
CA SER A 74 -5.64 -5.52 20.82
C SER A 74 -4.86 -6.66 20.18
N ASP A 75 -3.65 -6.93 20.65
CA ASP A 75 -2.79 -8.01 20.12
C ASP A 75 -3.47 -9.39 20.25
N ILE A 76 -4.18 -9.62 21.36
CA ILE A 76 -4.94 -10.88 21.55
C ILE A 76 -6.08 -10.97 20.55
N ARG A 77 -6.87 -9.90 20.38
CA ARG A 77 -7.95 -9.88 19.39
C ARG A 77 -7.42 -10.09 17.98
N ASP A 78 -6.28 -9.48 17.65
CA ASP A 78 -5.64 -9.65 16.35
C ASP A 78 -5.18 -11.10 16.12
N ALA A 79 -4.70 -11.77 17.17
CA ALA A 79 -4.32 -13.18 17.12
C ALA A 79 -5.53 -14.12 16.97
N GLU A 80 -6.63 -13.86 17.69
CA GLU A 80 -7.88 -14.62 17.60
C GLU A 80 -8.55 -14.44 16.24
N GLN A 81 -8.62 -13.20 15.73
CA GLN A 81 -9.12 -12.89 14.38
C GLN A 81 -8.26 -13.53 13.30
N GLY A 82 -6.95 -13.57 13.48
CA GLY A 82 -6.03 -14.28 12.58
C GLY A 82 -6.32 -15.79 12.53
N ALA A 83 -6.61 -16.40 13.68
CA ALA A 83 -6.96 -17.82 13.77
C ALA A 83 -8.35 -18.12 13.16
N GLU A 84 -9.33 -17.24 13.35
CA GLU A 84 -10.63 -17.34 12.69
C GLU A 84 -10.54 -17.09 11.18
N ALA A 85 -9.70 -16.15 10.75
CA ALA A 85 -9.44 -15.86 9.34
C ALA A 85 -8.83 -17.07 8.60
N MET A 86 -7.99 -17.86 9.28
CA MET A 86 -7.46 -19.12 8.73
C MET A 86 -8.52 -20.23 8.58
N ARG A 87 -9.69 -20.10 9.22
CA ARG A 87 -10.82 -21.04 9.14
C ARG A 87 -11.93 -20.61 8.18
N ALA A 88 -12.05 -19.32 7.92
CA ALA A 88 -13.07 -18.79 7.01
C ALA A 88 -12.54 -18.78 5.58
N ALA A 89 -13.20 -19.47 4.66
CA ALA A 89 -12.90 -19.34 3.24
C ALA A 89 -13.04 -17.87 2.79
N PRO A 90 -12.07 -17.33 2.03
CA PRO A 90 -12.16 -15.96 1.55
C PRO A 90 -13.36 -15.79 0.63
N ARG A 91 -14.20 -14.81 0.91
CA ARG A 91 -15.44 -14.51 0.16
C ARG A 91 -15.79 -13.04 0.18
N GLY A 92 -16.52 -12.60 -0.84
CA GLY A 92 -17.04 -11.24 -0.96
C GLY A 92 -16.28 -10.39 -1.97
N HIS A 93 -16.47 -9.08 -1.93
CA HIS A 93 -16.01 -8.14 -2.96
C HIS A 93 -14.78 -7.36 -2.49
N LEU A 94 -13.75 -7.25 -3.35
CA LEU A 94 -12.56 -6.41 -3.16
C LEU A 94 -12.57 -5.25 -4.16
N ARG A 95 -12.45 -4.03 -3.68
CA ARG A 95 -12.25 -2.82 -4.48
C ARG A 95 -10.78 -2.44 -4.49
N ILE A 96 -10.16 -2.52 -5.65
CA ILE A 96 -8.71 -2.32 -5.80
C ILE A 96 -8.44 -1.16 -6.77
N THR A 97 -7.48 -0.31 -6.46
CA THR A 97 -6.98 0.69 -7.41
C THR A 97 -5.51 0.48 -7.72
N SER A 98 -5.10 0.76 -8.96
CA SER A 98 -3.71 0.65 -9.41
C SER A 98 -3.38 1.71 -10.45
N THR A 99 -2.07 1.93 -10.70
CA THR A 99 -1.62 2.66 -11.88
C THR A 99 -2.02 1.92 -13.15
N VAL A 100 -2.28 2.66 -14.22
CA VAL A 100 -2.83 2.09 -15.47
C VAL A 100 -1.94 1.00 -16.03
N THR A 101 -0.65 1.26 -16.21
CA THR A 101 0.26 0.29 -16.84
C THR A 101 0.43 -0.97 -15.98
N PHE A 102 0.76 -0.82 -14.69
CA PHE A 102 0.93 -1.99 -13.82
C PHE A 102 -0.38 -2.76 -13.65
N GLY A 103 -1.48 -2.06 -13.50
CA GLY A 103 -2.81 -2.63 -13.39
C GLY A 103 -3.17 -3.50 -14.59
N SER A 104 -2.94 -3.00 -15.80
CA SER A 104 -3.31 -3.70 -17.04
C SER A 104 -2.39 -4.89 -17.36
N PHE A 105 -1.08 -4.73 -17.20
CA PHE A 105 -0.11 -5.71 -17.71
C PHE A 105 0.37 -6.74 -16.68
N ALA A 106 0.28 -6.43 -15.39
CA ALA A 106 0.76 -7.32 -14.33
C ALA A 106 -0.33 -7.70 -13.33
N LEU A 107 -1.11 -6.72 -12.85
CA LEU A 107 -2.08 -6.98 -11.79
C LEU A 107 -3.33 -7.69 -12.29
N ALA A 108 -3.88 -7.31 -13.45
CA ALA A 108 -5.09 -7.94 -13.99
C ALA A 108 -4.90 -9.44 -14.30
N PRO A 109 -3.80 -9.90 -14.94
CA PRO A 109 -3.52 -11.34 -15.05
C PRO A 109 -3.39 -12.03 -13.69
N ALA A 110 -2.71 -11.40 -12.71
CA ALA A 110 -2.57 -11.95 -11.37
C ALA A 110 -3.91 -12.03 -10.62
N ILE A 111 -4.82 -11.07 -10.84
CA ILE A 111 -6.20 -11.11 -10.32
C ILE A 111 -6.97 -12.28 -10.93
N ALA A 112 -6.84 -12.52 -12.24
CA ALA A 112 -7.50 -13.64 -12.89
C ALA A 112 -7.06 -14.99 -12.30
N ASP A 113 -5.74 -15.17 -12.08
CA ASP A 113 -5.19 -16.36 -11.43
C ASP A 113 -5.75 -16.50 -9.99
N TYR A 114 -5.78 -15.40 -9.22
CA TYR A 114 -6.33 -15.37 -7.86
C TYR A 114 -7.82 -15.76 -7.82
N LEU A 115 -8.65 -15.19 -8.70
CA LEU A 115 -10.08 -15.47 -8.75
C LEU A 115 -10.38 -16.91 -9.18
N SER A 116 -9.48 -17.55 -9.93
CA SER A 116 -9.57 -18.98 -10.27
C SER A 116 -9.33 -19.87 -9.05
N GLU A 117 -8.49 -19.43 -8.10
CA GLU A 117 -8.23 -20.16 -6.84
C GLU A 117 -9.31 -19.88 -5.78
N TYR A 118 -9.91 -18.68 -5.80
CA TYR A 118 -10.89 -18.23 -4.80
C TYR A 118 -12.22 -17.82 -5.45
N PRO A 119 -13.08 -18.80 -5.82
CA PRO A 119 -14.29 -18.55 -6.62
C PRO A 119 -15.36 -17.71 -5.92
N ASP A 120 -15.35 -17.65 -4.59
CA ASP A 120 -16.29 -16.84 -3.80
C ASP A 120 -15.87 -15.38 -3.61
N VAL A 121 -14.72 -14.99 -4.20
CA VAL A 121 -14.24 -13.61 -4.20
C VAL A 121 -14.55 -12.94 -5.55
N SER A 122 -14.89 -11.67 -5.51
CA SER A 122 -14.99 -10.81 -6.70
C SER A 122 -14.11 -9.56 -6.54
N VAL A 123 -13.62 -9.02 -7.66
CA VAL A 123 -12.73 -7.85 -7.67
C VAL A 123 -13.28 -6.78 -8.61
N ASP A 124 -13.30 -5.54 -8.10
CA ASP A 124 -13.47 -4.30 -8.88
C ASP A 124 -12.12 -3.59 -8.97
N LEU A 125 -11.55 -3.54 -10.18
CA LEU A 125 -10.24 -2.96 -10.44
C LEU A 125 -10.38 -1.60 -11.15
N ALA A 126 -10.11 -0.52 -10.42
CA ALA A 126 -10.03 0.83 -10.96
C ALA A 126 -8.59 1.20 -11.32
N LEU A 127 -8.36 1.69 -12.54
CA LEU A 127 -7.04 2.07 -13.03
C LEU A 127 -6.94 3.59 -13.19
N SER A 128 -6.01 4.20 -12.46
CA SER A 128 -5.77 5.64 -12.51
C SER A 128 -4.32 5.96 -12.14
N ASP A 129 -3.66 6.80 -12.95
CA ASP A 129 -2.33 7.34 -12.63
C ASP A 129 -2.42 8.63 -11.78
N ALA A 130 -3.62 9.13 -11.51
CA ALA A 130 -3.85 10.19 -10.54
C ALA A 130 -3.65 9.66 -9.10
N VAL A 131 -3.13 10.54 -8.23
CA VAL A 131 -3.02 10.23 -6.81
C VAL A 131 -4.40 10.37 -6.16
N GLU A 132 -5.00 9.25 -5.80
CA GLU A 132 -6.28 9.20 -5.09
C GLU A 132 -6.08 8.78 -3.63
N ASP A 133 -6.89 9.34 -2.73
CA ASP A 133 -6.93 8.92 -1.34
C ASP A 133 -7.66 7.56 -1.23
N VAL A 134 -6.93 6.54 -0.79
CA VAL A 134 -7.42 5.15 -0.68
C VAL A 134 -8.60 5.04 0.28
N VAL A 135 -8.55 5.79 1.40
CA VAL A 135 -9.57 5.73 2.45
C VAL A 135 -10.82 6.50 2.03
N ALA A 136 -10.65 7.73 1.56
CA ALA A 136 -11.76 8.57 1.11
C ALA A 136 -12.52 7.95 -0.07
N SER A 137 -11.81 7.28 -0.98
CA SER A 137 -12.39 6.62 -2.17
C SER A 137 -12.92 5.20 -1.90
N ARG A 138 -12.86 4.73 -0.63
CA ARG A 138 -13.37 3.42 -0.18
C ARG A 138 -12.77 2.21 -0.91
N TYR A 139 -11.49 2.29 -1.32
CA TYR A 139 -10.76 1.12 -1.80
C TYR A 139 -10.32 0.23 -0.63
N ASP A 140 -10.35 -1.09 -0.84
CA ASP A 140 -9.83 -2.07 0.11
C ASP A 140 -8.30 -2.15 0.03
N LEU A 141 -7.75 -1.94 -1.19
CA LEU A 141 -6.32 -1.99 -1.47
C LEU A 141 -5.96 -1.06 -2.63
N ALA A 142 -4.81 -0.41 -2.52
CA ALA A 142 -4.20 0.30 -3.64
C ALA A 142 -2.82 -0.27 -3.96
N VAL A 143 -2.51 -0.36 -5.25
CA VAL A 143 -1.14 -0.62 -5.72
C VAL A 143 -0.53 0.70 -6.19
N ARG A 144 0.59 1.08 -5.60
CA ARG A 144 1.27 2.34 -5.91
C ARG A 144 2.74 2.12 -6.21
N ILE A 145 3.29 3.01 -7.05
CA ILE A 145 4.70 2.98 -7.47
C ILE A 145 5.46 4.07 -6.72
N GLY A 146 6.51 3.67 -6.03
CA GLY A 146 7.37 4.54 -5.22
C GLY A 146 7.19 4.33 -3.73
N GLU A 147 7.96 5.09 -2.95
CA GLU A 147 7.85 5.06 -1.50
C GLU A 147 6.50 5.69 -1.10
N PRO A 148 5.72 5.02 -0.26
CA PRO A 148 4.49 5.59 0.26
C PRO A 148 4.81 6.82 1.10
N ALA A 149 3.95 7.85 1.03
CA ALA A 149 3.97 8.92 2.02
C ALA A 149 3.63 8.35 3.40
N ASP A 150 4.08 9.02 4.46
CA ASP A 150 3.68 8.68 5.84
C ASP A 150 2.15 8.65 5.93
N SER A 151 1.61 7.47 6.19
CA SER A 151 0.17 7.25 6.25
C SER A 151 -0.18 6.21 7.30
N SER A 152 -1.44 6.18 7.72
CA SER A 152 -1.98 5.15 8.61
C SER A 152 -2.17 3.78 7.94
N LEU A 153 -1.83 3.67 6.65
CA LEU A 153 -1.98 2.45 5.86
C LEU A 153 -0.85 1.45 6.13
N VAL A 154 -1.17 0.18 6.00
CA VAL A 154 -0.15 -0.87 5.94
C VAL A 154 0.47 -0.84 4.54
N ALA A 155 1.81 -0.86 4.47
CA ALA A 155 2.57 -0.89 3.23
C ALA A 155 3.29 -2.24 3.06
N ARG A 156 3.08 -2.92 1.94
CA ARG A 156 3.76 -4.17 1.61
C ARG A 156 4.41 -4.08 0.24
N LYS A 157 5.74 -4.07 0.19
CA LYS A 157 6.50 -4.08 -1.06
C LYS A 157 6.38 -5.46 -1.73
N ILE A 158 6.09 -5.47 -3.06
CA ILE A 158 5.92 -6.70 -3.83
C ILE A 158 6.86 -6.81 -5.03
N GLY A 159 7.57 -5.75 -5.40
CA GLY A 159 8.48 -5.77 -6.54
C GLY A 159 9.14 -4.43 -6.80
N ARG A 160 9.77 -4.33 -7.97
CA ARG A 160 10.43 -3.13 -8.47
C ARG A 160 9.84 -2.72 -9.81
N TYR A 161 9.71 -1.45 -10.03
CA TYR A 161 9.15 -0.85 -11.23
C TYR A 161 10.25 -0.06 -11.95
N GLN A 162 10.75 -0.61 -13.04
CA GLN A 162 11.80 0.00 -13.83
C GLN A 162 11.21 0.83 -14.96
N MET A 163 11.74 2.03 -15.14
CA MET A 163 11.49 2.89 -16.29
C MET A 163 12.65 2.78 -17.25
N ILE A 164 12.38 2.70 -18.55
CA ILE A 164 13.39 2.61 -19.60
C ILE A 164 13.15 3.68 -20.67
N ILE A 165 14.24 4.13 -21.32
CA ILE A 165 14.20 5.09 -22.42
C ILE A 165 14.31 4.32 -23.72
N CYS A 166 13.36 4.54 -24.63
CA CYS A 166 13.35 3.85 -25.92
C CYS A 166 12.99 4.80 -27.07
N ALA A 167 13.40 4.44 -28.26
CA ALA A 167 12.94 5.06 -29.50
C ALA A 167 12.84 4.03 -30.63
N ALA A 168 12.02 4.29 -31.64
CA ALA A 168 11.98 3.45 -32.82
C ALA A 168 13.27 3.57 -33.66
N PRO A 169 13.77 2.48 -34.29
CA PRO A 169 14.94 2.53 -35.18
C PRO A 169 14.84 3.61 -36.25
N ALA A 170 13.65 3.77 -36.86
CA ALA A 170 13.41 4.79 -37.88
C ALA A 170 13.53 6.24 -37.37
N TYR A 171 13.24 6.48 -36.06
CA TYR A 171 13.50 7.77 -35.44
C TYR A 171 15.00 8.01 -35.28
N LEU A 172 15.73 7.02 -34.73
CA LEU A 172 17.16 7.12 -34.49
C LEU A 172 17.97 7.29 -35.80
N GLN A 173 17.56 6.61 -36.85
CA GLN A 173 18.18 6.78 -38.19
C GLN A 173 18.04 8.23 -38.73
N ARG A 174 16.92 8.90 -38.48
CA ARG A 174 16.67 10.26 -38.95
C ARG A 174 17.27 11.36 -38.07
N HIS A 175 17.36 11.14 -36.79
CA HIS A 175 17.70 12.17 -35.80
C HIS A 175 19.00 11.91 -35.03
N GLY A 176 19.66 10.77 -35.29
CA GLY A 176 20.79 10.30 -34.49
C GLY A 176 20.37 9.60 -33.19
N THR A 177 21.31 8.87 -32.60
CA THR A 177 21.14 8.24 -31.29
C THR A 177 21.76 9.16 -30.24
N PRO A 178 21.01 9.60 -29.20
CA PRO A 178 21.60 10.38 -28.12
C PRO A 178 22.60 9.50 -27.33
N GLU A 179 23.77 10.03 -27.04
CA GLU A 179 24.83 9.35 -26.29
C GLU A 179 24.79 9.72 -24.80
N THR A 180 24.29 10.91 -24.49
CA THR A 180 24.16 11.46 -23.14
C THR A 180 22.73 11.95 -22.85
N ALA A 181 22.38 12.05 -21.58
CA ALA A 181 21.09 12.64 -21.17
C ALA A 181 20.91 14.08 -21.69
N SER A 182 21.99 14.85 -21.81
CA SER A 182 21.95 16.23 -22.33
C SER A 182 21.57 16.31 -23.79
N ASP A 183 21.84 15.27 -24.58
CA ASP A 183 21.48 15.24 -26.01
C ASP A 183 19.96 15.18 -26.22
N LEU A 184 19.20 14.73 -25.23
CA LEU A 184 17.73 14.72 -25.28
C LEU A 184 17.13 16.11 -25.51
N ALA A 185 17.87 17.17 -25.18
CA ALA A 185 17.45 18.55 -25.47
C ALA A 185 17.28 18.85 -26.97
N ARG A 186 17.92 18.04 -27.85
CA ARG A 186 17.84 18.14 -29.31
C ARG A 186 16.85 17.15 -29.93
N HIS A 187 16.23 16.31 -29.10
CA HIS A 187 15.30 15.29 -29.53
C HIS A 187 13.86 15.60 -29.17
N GLN A 188 12.93 15.00 -29.92
CA GLN A 188 11.52 15.03 -29.58
C GLN A 188 11.27 14.03 -28.43
N CYS A 189 11.08 14.53 -27.22
CA CYS A 189 10.70 13.72 -26.07
C CYS A 189 9.18 13.66 -25.91
N LEU A 190 8.64 12.48 -25.62
CA LEU A 190 7.21 12.25 -25.43
C LEU A 190 6.91 12.35 -23.93
N ASP A 191 6.09 13.34 -23.53
CA ASP A 191 5.88 13.66 -22.13
C ASP A 191 4.64 13.00 -21.51
N PHE A 192 4.79 12.55 -20.29
CA PHE A 192 3.68 12.04 -19.49
C PHE A 192 3.14 13.15 -18.57
N SER A 193 1.86 13.51 -18.70
CA SER A 193 1.30 14.73 -18.11
C SER A 193 1.23 14.72 -16.58
N TYR A 194 1.28 13.56 -15.92
CA TYR A 194 1.36 13.46 -14.45
C TYR A 194 2.76 13.72 -13.89
N TRP A 195 3.78 13.82 -14.74
CA TRP A 195 5.10 14.19 -14.26
C TRP A 195 5.21 15.72 -14.09
N ASN A 196 5.90 16.11 -13.02
CA ASN A 196 6.12 17.53 -12.81
C ASN A 196 7.06 18.08 -13.89
N ARG A 197 6.58 19.02 -14.70
CA ARG A 197 7.35 19.68 -15.76
C ARG A 197 8.66 20.32 -15.26
N ARG A 198 8.73 20.72 -13.98
CA ARG A 198 9.94 21.29 -13.38
C ARG A 198 11.04 20.26 -13.15
N THR A 199 10.71 19.00 -12.96
CA THR A 199 11.67 17.94 -12.65
C THR A 199 11.99 17.04 -13.84
N GLY A 200 11.32 17.22 -14.98
CA GLY A 200 11.52 16.41 -16.17
C GLY A 200 11.40 14.90 -15.91
N TRP A 201 12.16 14.11 -16.62
CA TRP A 201 12.16 12.64 -16.53
C TRP A 201 12.89 12.06 -15.31
N ARG A 202 13.46 12.87 -14.42
CA ARG A 202 14.22 12.44 -13.23
C ARG A 202 15.24 11.35 -13.54
N LEU A 203 16.04 11.57 -14.57
CA LEU A 203 17.06 10.63 -14.98
C LEU A 203 18.15 10.48 -13.92
N ASN A 204 18.79 9.32 -13.90
CA ASN A 204 19.96 9.03 -13.08
C ASN A 204 21.18 9.67 -13.76
N ALA A 205 21.38 10.97 -13.56
CA ALA A 205 22.53 11.69 -14.11
C ALA A 205 23.32 12.32 -12.98
N GLU A 206 24.66 12.19 -13.03
CA GLU A 206 25.59 12.72 -12.02
C GLU A 206 25.51 14.24 -11.84
N ASN A 207 24.90 14.97 -12.77
CA ASN A 207 24.81 16.44 -12.81
C ASN A 207 23.38 16.99 -12.75
N GLY A 208 22.53 16.43 -11.87
CA GLY A 208 21.18 16.95 -11.63
C GLY A 208 20.37 17.10 -12.92
N GLY A 209 19.39 16.22 -13.12
CA GLY A 209 18.66 16.03 -14.35
C GLY A 209 18.36 17.32 -15.13
N ALA A 210 18.88 17.39 -16.35
CA ALA A 210 18.59 18.50 -17.24
C ALA A 210 17.08 18.61 -17.47
N ALA A 211 16.53 19.80 -17.31
CA ALA A 211 15.15 20.07 -17.71
C ALA A 211 15.07 19.93 -19.23
N TYR A 212 14.33 18.94 -19.71
CA TYR A 212 14.11 18.77 -21.15
C TYR A 212 13.04 19.75 -21.62
N PRO A 213 13.15 20.25 -22.86
CA PRO A 213 12.07 21.04 -23.43
C PRO A 213 10.79 20.22 -23.41
N ALA A 214 9.68 20.84 -23.03
CA ALA A 214 8.38 20.20 -23.04
C ALA A 214 8.14 19.61 -24.43
N GLY A 215 7.87 18.31 -24.46
CA GLY A 215 7.62 17.62 -25.73
C GLY A 215 6.39 18.19 -26.45
N ARG A 216 6.39 18.16 -27.78
CA ARG A 216 5.24 18.58 -28.60
C ARG A 216 4.05 17.62 -28.48
N PHE A 217 4.26 16.43 -27.91
CA PHE A 217 3.22 15.44 -27.64
C PHE A 217 3.25 15.08 -26.15
N VAL A 218 2.16 15.38 -25.49
CA VAL A 218 1.96 15.14 -24.05
C VAL A 218 0.70 14.30 -23.88
N SER A 219 0.75 13.25 -23.07
CA SER A 219 -0.40 12.41 -22.77
C SER A 219 -0.39 11.96 -21.31
N ASN A 220 -1.55 11.74 -20.73
CA ASN A 220 -1.72 11.06 -19.44
C ASN A 220 -1.83 9.53 -19.58
N ASN A 221 -1.59 8.99 -20.78
CA ASN A 221 -1.68 7.58 -21.07
C ASN A 221 -0.38 7.06 -21.69
N GLY A 222 0.28 6.13 -20.98
CA GLY A 222 1.55 5.55 -21.44
C GLY A 222 1.43 4.76 -22.76
N GLN A 223 0.28 4.14 -23.02
CA GLN A 223 0.02 3.44 -24.30
C GLN A 223 -0.01 4.40 -25.48
N ALA A 224 -0.59 5.60 -25.32
CA ALA A 224 -0.59 6.62 -26.37
C ALA A 224 0.84 7.07 -26.68
N LEU A 225 1.67 7.27 -25.65
CA LEU A 225 3.09 7.64 -25.82
C LEU A 225 3.87 6.50 -26.49
N ARG A 226 3.62 5.24 -26.09
CA ARG A 226 4.21 4.06 -26.74
C ARG A 226 3.87 4.01 -28.24
N GLN A 227 2.62 4.23 -28.61
CA GLN A 227 2.20 4.23 -30.03
C GLN A 227 2.88 5.37 -30.82
N ALA A 228 3.02 6.56 -30.24
CA ALA A 228 3.74 7.66 -30.86
C ALA A 228 5.23 7.34 -31.06
N ALA A 229 5.87 6.67 -30.09
CA ALA A 229 7.24 6.22 -30.20
C ALA A 229 7.41 5.17 -31.31
N LEU A 230 6.51 4.18 -31.39
CA LEU A 230 6.49 3.15 -32.44
C LEU A 230 6.30 3.76 -33.84
N ALA A 231 5.52 4.82 -33.95
CA ALA A 231 5.36 5.60 -35.18
C ALA A 231 6.61 6.42 -35.56
N GLY A 232 7.68 6.37 -34.76
CA GLY A 232 8.92 7.10 -34.99
C GLY A 232 8.80 8.61 -34.79
N PHE A 233 7.91 9.05 -33.91
CA PHE A 233 7.72 10.48 -33.61
C PHE A 233 8.72 11.02 -32.59
N GLY A 234 9.22 10.18 -31.67
CA GLY A 234 10.14 10.65 -30.64
C GLY A 234 10.65 9.56 -29.69
N ILE A 235 11.37 10.01 -28.67
CA ILE A 235 11.92 9.22 -27.59
C ILE A 235 10.91 9.14 -26.46
N VAL A 236 10.72 7.96 -25.88
CA VAL A 236 9.77 7.72 -24.79
C VAL A 236 10.48 7.21 -23.54
N LEU A 237 10.10 7.72 -22.38
CA LEU A 237 10.43 7.12 -21.07
C LEU A 237 9.16 6.50 -20.53
N GLN A 238 9.09 5.18 -20.49
CA GLN A 238 7.94 4.43 -20.01
C GLN A 238 8.39 3.16 -19.23
N PRO A 239 7.48 2.54 -18.47
CA PRO A 239 7.82 1.30 -17.78
C PRO A 239 8.32 0.22 -18.73
N GLU A 240 9.35 -0.50 -18.31
CA GLU A 240 9.86 -1.69 -19.03
C GLU A 240 8.71 -2.67 -19.32
N LEU A 241 7.84 -2.89 -18.34
CA LEU A 241 6.65 -3.74 -18.46
C LEU A 241 5.77 -3.39 -19.69
N LEU A 242 5.71 -2.11 -20.07
CA LEU A 242 4.93 -1.63 -21.21
C LEU A 242 5.69 -1.82 -22.54
N LEU A 243 7.00 -1.67 -22.52
CA LEU A 243 7.83 -1.60 -23.73
C LEU A 243 8.56 -2.93 -24.06
N ALA A 244 8.62 -3.87 -23.11
CA ALA A 244 9.44 -5.08 -23.21
C ALA A 244 9.13 -5.93 -24.48
N GLU A 245 7.87 -6.01 -24.89
CA GLU A 245 7.51 -6.76 -26.11
C GLU A 245 8.02 -6.08 -27.37
N ASP A 246 7.96 -4.74 -27.44
CA ASP A 246 8.47 -4.00 -28.60
C ASP A 246 9.98 -4.00 -28.67
N VAL A 247 10.65 -3.99 -27.51
CA VAL A 247 12.09 -4.12 -27.41
C VAL A 247 12.53 -5.50 -27.90
N ARG A 248 11.89 -6.56 -27.41
CA ARG A 248 12.18 -7.93 -27.87
C ARG A 248 11.94 -8.14 -29.38
N ALA A 249 10.94 -7.47 -29.90
CA ALA A 249 10.59 -7.53 -31.32
C ALA A 249 11.42 -6.54 -32.20
N GLY A 250 12.35 -5.78 -31.61
CA GLY A 250 13.16 -4.79 -32.33
C GLY A 250 12.39 -3.57 -32.86
N ARG A 251 11.14 -3.39 -32.45
CA ARG A 251 10.32 -2.21 -32.82
C ARG A 251 10.73 -0.95 -32.06
N LEU A 252 11.25 -1.13 -30.84
CA LEU A 252 11.88 -0.08 -30.05
C LEU A 252 13.27 -0.52 -29.63
N VAL A 253 14.19 0.43 -29.57
CA VAL A 253 15.57 0.22 -29.12
C VAL A 253 15.77 0.95 -27.81
N PRO A 254 16.25 0.26 -26.76
CA PRO A 254 16.67 0.90 -25.52
C PRO A 254 17.88 1.80 -25.78
N ILE A 255 17.86 2.99 -25.19
CA ILE A 255 18.94 3.96 -25.28
C ILE A 255 19.23 4.57 -23.92
N LEU A 256 20.41 5.15 -23.73
CA LEU A 256 20.82 5.85 -22.50
C LEU A 256 20.62 4.99 -21.23
N GLU A 257 21.03 3.74 -21.24
CA GLU A 257 20.78 2.81 -20.13
C GLU A 257 21.36 3.30 -18.79
N SER A 258 22.52 3.95 -18.81
CA SER A 258 23.15 4.54 -17.62
C SER A 258 22.35 5.70 -17.01
N ALA A 259 21.50 6.34 -17.81
CA ALA A 259 20.66 7.46 -17.40
C ALA A 259 19.23 7.03 -16.98
N TRP A 260 18.91 5.75 -17.04
CA TRP A 260 17.57 5.32 -16.62
C TRP A 260 17.29 5.66 -15.16
N PRO A 261 16.05 6.11 -14.83
CA PRO A 261 15.69 6.37 -13.46
C PRO A 261 15.88 5.14 -12.57
N VAL A 262 16.27 5.37 -11.32
CA VAL A 262 16.36 4.30 -10.32
C VAL A 262 15.01 3.59 -10.19
N ALA A 263 15.01 2.28 -10.19
CA ALA A 263 13.81 1.47 -10.06
C ALA A 263 13.10 1.78 -8.74
N ARG A 264 11.78 1.97 -8.79
CA ARG A 264 10.95 2.31 -7.65
C ARG A 264 10.22 1.07 -7.12
N PRO A 265 9.94 1.00 -5.80
CA PRO A 265 9.19 -0.13 -5.27
C PRO A 265 7.74 -0.12 -5.78
N ILE A 266 7.18 -1.31 -5.96
CA ILE A 266 5.76 -1.54 -6.13
C ILE A 266 5.22 -1.91 -4.75
N THR A 267 4.24 -1.15 -4.25
CA THR A 267 3.74 -1.28 -2.89
C THR A 267 2.24 -1.49 -2.87
N LEU A 268 1.78 -2.50 -2.15
CA LEU A 268 0.37 -2.67 -1.76
C LEU A 268 0.12 -1.80 -0.53
N LEU A 269 -0.93 -0.99 -0.56
CA LEU A 269 -1.36 -0.11 0.52
C LEU A 269 -2.79 -0.45 0.91
N TYR A 270 -3.06 -0.70 2.18
CA TYR A 270 -4.39 -1.02 2.69
C TYR A 270 -4.58 -0.59 4.15
N PRO A 271 -5.83 -0.29 4.59
CA PRO A 271 -6.13 0.12 5.94
C PRO A 271 -5.82 -0.97 6.98
N LYS A 272 -5.31 -0.59 8.16
CA LYS A 272 -4.96 -1.53 9.23
C LYS A 272 -6.15 -2.33 9.75
N ASP A 273 -7.31 -1.69 9.87
CA ASP A 273 -8.55 -2.28 10.35
C ASP A 273 -9.11 -3.36 9.41
N ARG A 274 -8.73 -3.34 8.14
CA ARG A 274 -9.14 -4.33 7.13
C ARG A 274 -8.18 -5.50 6.98
N LYS A 275 -6.99 -5.43 7.62
CA LYS A 275 -5.96 -6.47 7.52
C LYS A 275 -6.47 -7.88 7.91
N ALA A 276 -7.42 -7.96 8.83
CA ALA A 276 -7.99 -9.22 9.30
C ALA A 276 -9.07 -9.83 8.38
N LEU A 277 -9.47 -9.15 7.29
CA LEU A 277 -10.46 -9.70 6.35
C LEU A 277 -9.83 -10.82 5.51
N PRO A 278 -10.37 -12.06 5.53
CA PRO A 278 -9.77 -13.21 4.82
C PRO A 278 -9.52 -12.94 3.35
N LYS A 279 -10.47 -12.32 2.64
CA LYS A 279 -10.34 -11.96 1.23
C LYS A 279 -9.16 -11.02 0.95
N LEU A 280 -8.86 -10.08 1.87
CA LEU A 280 -7.75 -9.14 1.71
C LEU A 280 -6.42 -9.80 2.07
N THR A 281 -6.39 -10.57 3.16
CA THR A 281 -5.19 -11.28 3.60
C THR A 281 -4.70 -12.26 2.54
N THR A 282 -5.60 -13.13 2.03
CA THR A 282 -5.25 -14.11 0.98
C THR A 282 -4.85 -13.43 -0.32
N PHE A 283 -5.50 -12.32 -0.69
CA PHE A 283 -5.11 -11.53 -1.87
C PHE A 283 -3.71 -10.96 -1.73
N VAL A 284 -3.40 -10.32 -0.60
CA VAL A 284 -2.06 -9.76 -0.33
C VAL A 284 -0.98 -10.84 -0.35
N GLU A 285 -1.22 -11.99 0.29
CA GLU A 285 -0.30 -13.13 0.31
C GLU A 285 -0.08 -13.70 -1.09
N PHE A 286 -1.15 -13.88 -1.85
CA PHE A 286 -1.07 -14.33 -3.24
C PHE A 286 -0.24 -13.38 -4.11
N MET A 287 -0.48 -12.07 -4.02
CA MET A 287 0.29 -11.07 -4.77
C MET A 287 1.76 -11.05 -4.37
N VAL A 288 2.08 -11.14 -3.06
CA VAL A 288 3.46 -11.24 -2.59
C VAL A 288 4.16 -12.46 -3.17
N GLN A 289 3.54 -13.62 -3.16
CA GLN A 289 4.12 -14.86 -3.71
C GLN A 289 4.28 -14.79 -5.24
N ARG A 290 3.27 -14.28 -5.93
CA ARG A 290 3.26 -14.13 -7.40
C ARG A 290 4.41 -13.25 -7.89
N PHE A 291 4.57 -12.08 -7.28
CA PHE A 291 5.58 -11.10 -7.70
C PHE A 291 6.99 -11.39 -7.13
N ALA A 292 7.11 -12.08 -5.99
CA ALA A 292 8.41 -12.57 -5.51
C ALA A 292 9.04 -13.61 -6.44
N ARG A 293 8.23 -14.43 -7.11
CA ARG A 293 8.71 -15.40 -8.13
C ARG A 293 9.15 -14.73 -9.43
N ALA A 294 8.54 -13.61 -9.79
CA ALA A 294 8.90 -12.85 -11.00
C ALA A 294 10.17 -11.98 -10.83
N ALA A 295 10.66 -11.80 -9.61
CA ALA A 295 11.87 -11.03 -9.30
C ALA A 295 13.15 -11.88 -9.26
N ARG A 296 13.05 -13.19 -9.47
CA ARG A 296 14.19 -14.14 -9.63
C ARG A 296 14.43 -14.41 -11.09
#